data_ce0fa047a5b28aa7824a2b6b20b5df00
#
_entry.id   ce0fa047a5b28aa7824a2b6b20b5df00
#
_cell.length_a   1.000
_cell.length_b   1.000
_cell.length_c   1.000
_cell.angle_alpha   90.00
_cell.angle_beta   90.00
_cell.angle_gamma   90.00
#
_symmetry.space_group_name_H-M   'P 1'
#
loop_
_entity.id
_entity.type
_entity.pdbx_description
1 polymer ?
#
loop_
_entity_poly.entity_id
_entity_poly.type
_entity_poly.pdbx_seq_one_letter_code
_entity_poly.pdbx_strand_id
1 'polypeptide(L)'
;MTEMELYQSWRKNAIDDPDLQSELSAIENDAEAIQDRFYRDLAFGTGGLRGVIGAGTNRMNIYTVRKATQGLANYVKEAFSEPSVAISYDSRIKSTDFAKAAAEVLAANGVKVHIYTELKPTPMLSFAVRALHCLSLIHISEPTRLQ
;
A
#
# COMPACT_ATOMS: atom_id res chain seq x y z
N MET A 1 7.34 -4.92 20.42
CA MET A 1 7.80 -6.07 19.63
C MET A 1 9.16 -5.74 19.03
N THR A 2 10.12 -6.63 19.17
CA THR A 2 11.44 -6.41 18.59
C THR A 2 11.42 -6.66 17.10
N GLU A 3 12.46 -6.20 16.39
CA GLU A 3 12.58 -6.43 14.95
C GLU A 3 12.62 -7.92 14.63
N MET A 4 13.28 -8.70 15.47
CA MET A 4 13.35 -10.16 15.25
C MET A 4 11.98 -10.80 15.46
N GLU A 5 11.22 -10.36 16.45
CA GLU A 5 9.87 -10.87 16.67
C GLU A 5 8.94 -10.53 15.49
N LEU A 6 9.06 -9.31 14.97
CA LEU A 6 8.31 -8.91 13.77
C LEU A 6 8.72 -9.77 12.57
N TYR A 7 10.01 -10.01 12.39
CA TYR A 7 10.50 -10.85 11.31
C TYR A 7 9.89 -12.25 11.39
N GLN A 8 9.89 -12.84 12.57
CA GLN A 8 9.32 -14.18 12.75
C GLN A 8 7.82 -14.19 12.47
N SER A 9 7.11 -13.15 12.91
CA SER A 9 5.69 -13.01 12.64
C SER A 9 5.41 -12.91 11.14
N TRP A 10 6.21 -12.13 10.42
CA TRP A 10 6.05 -12.01 8.97
C TRP A 10 6.39 -13.32 8.24
N ARG A 11 7.41 -14.05 8.70
CA ARG A 11 7.73 -15.35 8.13
C ARG A 11 6.52 -16.29 8.21
N LYS A 12 5.79 -16.21 9.30
CA LYS A 12 4.64 -17.08 9.56
C LYS A 12 3.37 -16.62 8.84
N ASN A 13 3.12 -15.33 8.79
CA ASN A 13 1.81 -14.79 8.42
C ASN A 13 1.75 -14.06 7.07
N ALA A 14 2.86 -13.56 6.56
CA ALA A 14 2.88 -12.81 5.31
C ALA A 14 3.00 -13.77 4.12
N ILE A 15 1.99 -14.60 3.93
CA ILE A 15 2.03 -15.72 2.99
C ILE A 15 1.31 -15.46 1.67
N ASP A 16 0.65 -14.30 1.53
CA ASP A 16 -0.11 -13.99 0.32
C ASP A 16 0.76 -13.58 -0.87
N ASP A 17 2.02 -13.25 -0.62
CA ASP A 17 2.95 -12.83 -1.67
C ASP A 17 4.21 -13.69 -1.59
N PRO A 18 4.40 -14.62 -2.54
CA PRO A 18 5.58 -15.49 -2.52
C PRO A 18 6.91 -14.76 -2.59
N ASP A 19 6.94 -13.59 -3.24
CA ASP A 19 8.17 -12.79 -3.33
C ASP A 19 8.62 -12.33 -1.95
N LEU A 20 7.68 -11.99 -1.07
CA LEU A 20 8.02 -11.58 0.29
C LEU A 20 8.59 -12.74 1.08
N GLN A 21 8.04 -13.93 0.93
CA GLN A 21 8.56 -15.10 1.62
C GLN A 21 9.96 -15.47 1.15
N SER A 22 10.22 -15.35 -0.14
CA SER A 22 11.55 -15.56 -0.69
C SER A 22 12.57 -14.58 -0.13
N GLU A 23 12.18 -13.30 -0.06
CA GLU A 23 13.04 -12.26 0.49
C GLU A 23 13.32 -12.50 1.97
N LEU A 24 12.29 -12.83 2.74
CA LEU A 24 12.45 -13.09 4.17
C LEU A 24 13.35 -14.30 4.43
N SER A 25 13.22 -15.34 3.63
CA SER A 25 14.12 -16.50 3.74
C SER A 25 15.56 -16.14 3.42
N ALA A 26 15.77 -15.27 2.44
CA ALA A 26 17.13 -14.88 2.03
C ALA A 26 17.87 -14.09 3.10
N ILE A 27 17.16 -13.39 3.99
CA ILE A 27 17.79 -12.58 5.03
C ILE A 27 17.78 -13.23 6.41
N GLU A 28 17.48 -14.52 6.48
CA GLU A 28 17.31 -15.25 7.73
C GLU A 28 18.46 -15.06 8.72
N ASN A 29 19.68 -15.01 8.22
CA ASN A 29 20.87 -14.87 9.06
C ASN A 29 21.51 -13.48 8.99
N ASP A 30 20.79 -12.49 8.45
CA ASP A 30 21.30 -11.14 8.26
C ASP A 30 20.55 -10.19 9.20
N ALA A 31 21.07 -10.05 10.42
CA ALA A 31 20.45 -9.23 11.44
C ALA A 31 20.31 -7.76 11.02
N GLU A 32 21.28 -7.25 10.27
CA GLU A 32 21.25 -5.86 9.81
C GLU A 32 20.13 -5.66 8.80
N ALA A 33 19.96 -6.58 7.87
CA ALA A 33 18.88 -6.52 6.89
C ALA A 33 17.52 -6.63 7.55
N ILE A 34 17.39 -7.49 8.57
CA ILE A 34 16.15 -7.63 9.33
C ILE A 34 15.84 -6.33 10.06
N GLN A 35 16.82 -5.75 10.72
CA GLN A 35 16.63 -4.49 11.44
C GLN A 35 16.16 -3.38 10.51
N ASP A 36 16.78 -3.24 9.35
CA ASP A 36 16.44 -2.20 8.40
C ASP A 36 14.99 -2.30 7.92
N ARG A 37 14.48 -3.52 7.80
CA ARG A 37 13.11 -3.74 7.33
C ARG A 37 12.04 -3.64 8.39
N PHE A 38 12.40 -3.75 9.65
CA PHE A 38 11.43 -3.87 10.74
C PHE A 38 11.62 -2.89 11.89
N TYR A 39 12.60 -1.98 11.82
CA TYR A 39 12.85 -1.10 12.98
C TYR A 39 11.79 -0.02 13.15
N ARG A 40 10.99 0.21 12.13
CA ARG A 40 9.88 1.18 12.19
C ARG A 40 8.84 0.82 11.15
N ASP A 41 7.70 1.49 11.23
CA ASP A 41 6.68 1.42 10.19
C ASP A 41 7.00 2.43 9.10
N LEU A 42 6.58 2.12 7.88
CA LEU A 42 6.68 3.05 6.78
C LEU A 42 5.74 4.22 7.05
N ALA A 43 6.26 5.44 7.00
CA ALA A 43 5.51 6.63 7.36
C ALA A 43 5.05 7.39 6.13
N PHE A 44 3.90 8.07 6.25
CA PHE A 44 3.47 9.01 5.23
C PHE A 44 4.37 10.23 5.25
N GLY A 45 4.87 10.57 4.06
CA GLY A 45 5.57 11.83 3.87
C GLY A 45 4.65 12.86 3.23
N THR A 46 5.19 14.01 2.87
CA THR A 46 4.46 15.10 2.22
C THR A 46 3.81 14.65 0.92
N GLY A 47 4.45 13.78 0.18
CA GLY A 47 3.95 13.27 -1.09
C GLY A 47 3.24 11.93 -1.01
N GLY A 48 2.84 11.50 0.18
CA GLY A 48 2.14 10.24 0.38
C GLY A 48 3.02 9.15 0.96
N LEU A 49 2.62 7.91 0.81
CA LEU A 49 3.36 6.76 1.30
C LEU A 49 4.39 6.34 0.26
N ARG A 50 5.65 6.34 0.64
CA ARG A 50 6.75 5.98 -0.26
C ARG A 50 7.76 5.10 0.46
N GLY A 51 8.39 4.23 -0.29
CA GLY A 51 9.44 3.38 0.26
C GLY A 51 9.94 2.40 -0.77
N VAL A 52 10.93 1.64 -0.36
CA VAL A 52 11.48 0.56 -1.19
C VAL A 52 10.49 -0.60 -1.19
N ILE A 53 10.26 -1.20 -2.35
CA ILE A 53 9.41 -2.38 -2.45
C ILE A 53 10.16 -3.56 -1.82
N GLY A 54 9.49 -4.28 -0.94
CA GLY A 54 10.07 -5.43 -0.29
C GLY A 54 9.32 -5.85 0.96
N ALA A 55 9.85 -6.84 1.64
CA ALA A 55 9.25 -7.39 2.86
C ALA A 55 9.61 -6.55 4.07
N GLY A 56 8.64 -6.34 4.94
CA GLY A 56 8.83 -5.66 6.21
C GLY A 56 7.92 -4.47 6.41
N THR A 57 7.83 -4.03 7.67
CA THR A 57 6.98 -2.90 8.04
C THR A 57 7.50 -1.58 7.48
N ASN A 58 8.81 -1.48 7.22
CA ASN A 58 9.46 -0.30 6.65
C ASN A 58 9.68 -0.42 5.14
N ARG A 59 8.81 -1.17 4.47
CA ARG A 59 8.88 -1.40 3.03
C ARG A 59 7.49 -1.27 2.41
N MET A 60 7.44 -1.02 1.10
CA MET A 60 6.19 -1.04 0.34
C MET A 60 5.88 -2.48 -0.07
N ASN A 61 4.74 -2.97 0.36
CA ASN A 61 4.23 -4.30 -0.01
C ASN A 61 2.73 -4.32 0.21
N ILE A 62 2.07 -5.42 -0.14
CA ILE A 62 0.61 -5.49 -0.02
C ILE A 62 0.13 -5.29 1.42
N TYR A 63 0.93 -5.69 2.40
CA TYR A 63 0.54 -5.57 3.82
C TYR A 63 0.61 -4.13 4.30
N THR A 64 1.66 -3.40 3.94
CA THR A 64 1.77 -1.98 4.31
C THR A 64 0.77 -1.14 3.53
N VAL A 65 0.48 -1.49 2.28
CA VAL A 65 -0.58 -0.84 1.50
C VAL A 65 -1.95 -1.10 2.13
N ARG A 66 -2.23 -2.33 2.53
CA ARG A 66 -3.49 -2.67 3.20
C ARG A 66 -3.66 -1.88 4.48
N LYS A 67 -2.62 -1.78 5.29
CA LYS A 67 -2.66 -1.03 6.54
C LYS A 67 -2.94 0.45 6.31
N ALA A 68 -2.23 1.06 5.37
CA ALA A 68 -2.44 2.47 5.04
C ALA A 68 -3.85 2.70 4.49
N THR A 69 -4.34 1.79 3.68
CA THR A 69 -5.68 1.88 3.09
C THR A 69 -6.76 1.72 4.15
N GLN A 70 -6.54 0.85 5.15
CA GLN A 70 -7.48 0.72 6.26
C GLN A 70 -7.59 2.03 7.02
N GLY A 71 -6.49 2.73 7.22
CA GLY A 71 -6.52 4.05 7.84
C GLY A 71 -7.34 5.06 7.05
N LEU A 72 -7.18 5.06 5.73
CA LEU A 72 -8.00 5.90 4.86
C LEU A 72 -9.48 5.51 4.93
N ALA A 73 -9.78 4.21 4.90
CA ALA A 73 -11.14 3.72 5.00
C ALA A 73 -11.81 4.18 6.30
N ASN A 74 -11.09 4.08 7.41
CA ASN A 74 -11.61 4.54 8.70
C ASN A 74 -11.93 6.02 8.66
N TYR A 75 -11.05 6.81 8.07
CA TYR A 75 -11.25 8.24 7.96
C TYR A 75 -12.49 8.61 7.12
N VAL A 76 -12.61 8.05 5.92
CA VAL A 76 -13.73 8.41 5.04
C VAL A 76 -15.06 7.89 5.57
N LYS A 77 -15.06 6.77 6.28
CA LYS A 77 -16.29 6.25 6.90
C LYS A 77 -16.79 7.14 8.02
N GLU A 78 -15.88 7.74 8.79
CA GLU A 78 -16.27 8.67 9.85
C GLU A 78 -16.72 10.02 9.29
N ALA A 79 -16.04 10.49 8.25
CA ALA A 79 -16.27 11.83 7.72
C ALA A 79 -17.50 11.91 6.82
N PHE A 80 -17.91 10.80 6.20
CA PHE A 80 -18.95 10.82 5.17
C PHE A 80 -19.87 9.62 5.29
N SER A 81 -21.15 9.84 4.93
CA SER A 81 -22.16 8.78 4.99
C SER A 81 -22.08 7.80 3.81
N GLU A 82 -21.64 8.30 2.65
CA GLU A 82 -21.53 7.48 1.45
C GLU A 82 -20.12 7.65 0.85
N PRO A 83 -19.10 7.07 1.51
CA PRO A 83 -17.73 7.29 1.07
C PRO A 83 -17.42 6.62 -0.27
N SER A 84 -16.65 7.31 -1.10
CA SER A 84 -16.14 6.75 -2.34
C SER A 84 -14.72 7.22 -2.57
N VAL A 85 -13.92 6.38 -3.24
CA VAL A 85 -12.51 6.63 -3.50
C VAL A 85 -12.20 6.23 -4.93
N ALA A 86 -11.44 7.05 -5.64
CA ALA A 86 -10.92 6.72 -6.96
C ALA A 86 -9.49 6.23 -6.83
N ILE A 87 -9.17 5.14 -7.51
CA ILE A 87 -7.81 4.58 -7.54
C ILE A 87 -7.31 4.62 -8.97
N SER A 88 -6.12 5.15 -9.16
CA SER A 88 -5.41 5.09 -10.42
C SER A 88 -4.06 4.42 -10.21
N TYR A 89 -3.64 3.61 -11.16
CA TYR A 89 -2.33 3.00 -11.06
C TYR A 89 -1.68 2.94 -12.44
N ASP A 90 -0.35 2.91 -12.46
CA ASP A 90 0.39 2.79 -13.71
C ASP A 90 0.62 1.31 -14.05
N SER A 91 1.28 1.05 -15.17
CA SER A 91 1.46 -0.31 -15.68
C SER A 91 2.67 -1.04 -15.10
N ARG A 92 3.32 -0.48 -14.10
CA ARG A 92 4.50 -1.11 -13.50
C ARG A 92 4.12 -2.33 -12.69
N ILE A 93 5.10 -3.22 -12.52
CA ILE A 93 4.87 -4.58 -12.01
C ILE A 93 4.05 -4.65 -10.73
N LYS A 94 4.40 -3.89 -9.71
CA LYS A 94 3.72 -3.99 -8.41
C LYS A 94 2.54 -3.06 -8.26
N SER A 95 2.36 -2.12 -9.17
CA SER A 95 1.26 -1.15 -9.08
C SER A 95 -0.10 -1.82 -9.17
N THR A 96 -0.24 -2.84 -10.01
CA THR A 96 -1.49 -3.61 -10.12
C THR A 96 -1.80 -4.33 -8.82
N ASP A 97 -0.81 -4.98 -8.20
CA ASP A 97 -1.00 -5.68 -6.93
C ASP A 97 -1.38 -4.73 -5.81
N PHE A 98 -0.75 -3.56 -5.76
CA PHE A 98 -1.05 -2.55 -4.75
C PHE A 98 -2.45 -1.97 -4.95
N ALA A 99 -2.83 -1.70 -6.21
CA ALA A 99 -4.16 -1.18 -6.52
C ALA A 99 -5.23 -2.19 -6.11
N LYS A 100 -5.01 -3.46 -6.39
CA LYS A 100 -5.93 -4.53 -6.00
C LYS A 100 -6.05 -4.63 -4.49
N ALA A 101 -4.92 -4.60 -3.78
CA ALA A 101 -4.92 -4.67 -2.31
C ALA A 101 -5.69 -3.51 -1.70
N ALA A 102 -5.47 -2.29 -2.20
CA ALA A 102 -6.18 -1.10 -1.73
C ALA A 102 -7.68 -1.21 -2.02
N ALA A 103 -8.04 -1.63 -3.23
CA ALA A 103 -9.46 -1.77 -3.60
C ALA A 103 -10.18 -2.78 -2.73
N GLU A 104 -9.52 -3.90 -2.43
CA GLU A 104 -10.12 -4.94 -1.60
C GLU A 104 -10.39 -4.44 -0.18
N VAL A 105 -9.45 -3.70 0.40
CA VAL A 105 -9.64 -3.15 1.74
C VAL A 105 -10.78 -2.14 1.75
N LEU A 106 -10.83 -1.24 0.78
CA LEU A 106 -11.89 -0.24 0.69
C LEU A 106 -13.26 -0.90 0.51
N ALA A 107 -13.36 -1.87 -0.39
CA ALA A 107 -14.61 -2.57 -0.64
C ALA A 107 -15.08 -3.33 0.61
N ALA A 108 -14.15 -3.96 1.32
CA ALA A 108 -14.48 -4.68 2.56
C ALA A 108 -15.00 -3.74 3.66
N ASN A 109 -14.64 -2.46 3.59
CA ASN A 109 -15.12 -1.45 4.52
C ASN A 109 -16.38 -0.73 4.05
N GLY A 110 -16.98 -1.16 2.94
CA GLY A 110 -18.19 -0.54 2.40
C GLY A 110 -17.94 0.76 1.65
N VAL A 111 -16.70 1.03 1.27
CA VAL A 111 -16.35 2.22 0.51
C VAL A 111 -16.46 1.92 -0.98
N LYS A 112 -17.17 2.79 -1.72
CA LYS A 112 -17.29 2.62 -3.16
C LYS A 112 -15.97 2.95 -3.84
N VAL A 113 -15.52 2.08 -4.75
CA VAL A 113 -14.22 2.23 -5.39
C VAL A 113 -14.38 2.36 -6.90
N HIS A 114 -13.68 3.34 -7.46
CA HIS A 114 -13.56 3.54 -8.90
C HIS A 114 -12.09 3.32 -9.28
N ILE A 115 -11.82 2.37 -10.16
CA ILE A 115 -10.45 1.99 -10.51
C ILE A 115 -10.18 2.32 -11.97
N TYR A 116 -9.06 2.99 -12.22
CA TYR A 116 -8.55 3.26 -13.55
C TYR A 116 -7.39 2.31 -13.82
N THR A 117 -7.58 1.44 -14.81
CA THR A 117 -6.63 0.38 -15.13
C THR A 117 -5.55 0.78 -16.13
N GLU A 118 -5.57 2.03 -16.58
CA GLU A 118 -4.59 2.55 -17.51
C GLU A 118 -3.81 3.68 -16.85
N LEU A 119 -2.59 3.91 -17.31
CA LEU A 119 -1.77 5.01 -16.84
C LEU A 119 -2.46 6.34 -17.10
N LYS A 120 -2.72 7.10 -16.05
CA LYS A 120 -3.35 8.41 -16.15
C LYS A 120 -2.48 9.44 -15.42
N PRO A 121 -2.26 10.63 -15.98
CA PRO A 121 -1.59 11.68 -15.24
C PRO A 121 -2.47 12.18 -14.09
N THR A 122 -1.83 12.75 -13.06
CA THR A 122 -2.53 13.25 -11.88
C THR A 122 -3.69 14.19 -12.20
N PRO A 123 -3.58 15.12 -13.16
CA PRO A 123 -4.71 15.98 -13.50
C PRO A 123 -5.94 15.22 -13.99
N MET A 124 -5.75 14.12 -14.71
CA MET A 124 -6.87 13.28 -15.13
C MET A 124 -7.55 12.62 -13.96
N LEU A 125 -6.78 12.20 -12.96
CA LEU A 125 -7.34 11.61 -11.75
C LEU A 125 -8.15 12.62 -10.96
N SER A 126 -7.68 13.86 -10.87
CA SER A 126 -8.43 14.95 -10.22
C SER A 126 -9.75 15.21 -10.93
N PHE A 127 -9.73 15.19 -12.27
CA PHE A 127 -10.95 15.32 -13.05
C PHE A 127 -11.93 14.17 -12.75
N ALA A 128 -11.42 12.95 -12.64
CA ALA A 128 -12.23 11.78 -12.35
C ALA A 128 -12.90 11.90 -10.97
N VAL A 129 -12.20 12.42 -9.97
CA VAL A 129 -12.78 12.64 -8.65
C VAL A 129 -13.98 13.56 -8.75
N ARG A 130 -13.85 14.66 -9.47
CA ARG A 130 -14.97 15.60 -9.63
C ARG A 130 -16.10 15.00 -10.46
N ALA A 131 -15.80 14.33 -11.56
CA ALA A 131 -16.81 13.79 -12.45
C ALA A 131 -17.60 12.66 -11.80
N LEU A 132 -16.96 11.85 -10.96
CA LEU A 132 -17.57 10.69 -10.31
C LEU A 132 -18.06 11.00 -8.89
N HIS A 133 -17.87 12.22 -8.43
CA HIS A 133 -18.23 12.64 -7.07
C HIS A 133 -17.55 11.78 -6.01
N CYS A 134 -16.30 11.42 -6.25
CA CYS A 134 -15.51 10.68 -5.28
C CYS A 134 -15.00 11.60 -4.19
N LEU A 135 -14.88 11.08 -2.98
CA LEU A 135 -14.43 11.84 -1.81
C LEU A 135 -12.92 11.95 -1.71
N SER A 136 -12.21 11.00 -2.31
CA SER A 136 -10.76 10.97 -2.24
C SER A 136 -10.22 10.22 -3.44
N LEU A 137 -8.92 10.32 -3.63
CA LEU A 137 -8.26 9.60 -4.70
C LEU A 137 -6.97 8.98 -4.20
N ILE A 138 -6.60 7.88 -4.81
CA ILE A 138 -5.33 7.21 -4.58
C ILE A 138 -4.67 7.05 -5.95
N HIS A 139 -3.44 7.54 -6.06
CA HIS A 139 -2.63 7.29 -7.24
C HIS A 139 -1.51 6.35 -6.85
N ILE A 140 -1.47 5.19 -7.49
CA ILE A 140 -0.47 4.17 -7.19
C ILE A 140 0.50 4.08 -8.34
N SER A 141 1.76 4.34 -8.05
CA SER A 141 2.83 4.12 -8.99
C SER A 141 3.94 3.38 -8.28
N GLU A 142 4.69 2.61 -9.03
CA GLU A 142 5.85 1.96 -8.46
C GLU A 142 6.78 3.03 -7.92
N PRO A 143 7.26 2.91 -6.67
CA PRO A 143 8.14 3.93 -6.12
C PRO A 143 9.36 4.13 -7.00
N THR A 144 9.63 5.37 -7.32
CA THR A 144 10.87 5.68 -8.00
C THR A 144 12.02 5.39 -7.05
N ARG A 145 13.19 5.12 -7.63
CA ARG A 145 14.36 4.92 -6.80
C ARG A 145 14.55 6.13 -5.90
N LEU A 146 14.76 5.86 -4.64
CA LEU A 146 15.04 6.94 -3.71
C LEU A 146 16.37 7.57 -4.03
N GLN A 147 16.35 8.84 -4.02
CA GLN A 147 17.54 9.63 -4.27
C GLN A 147 18.10 10.12 -2.97
#